data_2f3da9d86516bc9b62d994b41efe9060
#
_entry.id   2f3da9d86516bc9b62d994b41efe9060
#
_cell.length_a   1.000
_cell.length_b   1.000
_cell.length_c   1.000
_cell.angle_alpha   90.00
_cell.angle_beta   90.00
_cell.angle_gamma   90.00
#
_symmetry.space_group_name_H-M   'P 1'
#
loop_
_entity.id
_entity.type
_entity.pdbx_description
1 polymer ?
#
loop_
_entity_poly.entity_id
_entity_poly.type
_entity_poly.pdbx_seq_one_letter_code
_entity_poly.pdbx_strand_id
1 'polypeptide(L)'
;MADSSSGDPDELLLEACKAGDVKKLREAIAAGADVDARLTWEYSYKSRTPLCAVVSATEVERDLAEESRTACVRALLDAGASASAAVVLYDDEERPSYTAMHDAAYSGLDTICRLLLDAGAALNTRDFDDTTPLQYAAGNGHHRTAVLLLSRGAVAEEGKYDQFLQFSPGYLSRIERAGSFANYQKQQRAKLMAMLAPKMSHLLPPELVSHVITFWGHLGWN
;
A
#
# COMPACT_ATOMS: atom_id res chain seq x y z
N MET A 1 10.02 -47.55 -1.81
CA MET A 1 9.29 -46.79 -2.81
C MET A 1 8.87 -45.52 -2.12
N ALA A 2 9.61 -44.46 -2.33
CA ALA A 2 9.26 -43.12 -1.80
C ALA A 2 8.12 -42.60 -2.64
N ASP A 3 7.07 -42.17 -1.98
CA ASP A 3 5.86 -41.63 -2.56
C ASP A 3 6.21 -40.28 -3.23
N SER A 4 6.22 -40.24 -4.56
CA SER A 4 6.61 -39.12 -5.39
C SER A 4 5.44 -38.14 -5.63
N SER A 5 4.61 -37.92 -4.61
CA SER A 5 3.46 -36.99 -4.69
C SER A 5 3.61 -35.71 -3.87
N SER A 6 4.83 -35.37 -3.44
CA SER A 6 5.09 -34.02 -2.91
C SER A 6 5.35 -33.09 -4.12
N GLY A 7 4.36 -32.36 -4.51
CA GLY A 7 4.54 -31.27 -5.50
C GLY A 7 5.70 -30.36 -5.08
N ASP A 8 6.29 -29.68 -6.06
CA ASP A 8 7.37 -28.71 -5.82
C ASP A 8 6.89 -27.72 -4.74
N PRO A 9 7.65 -27.52 -3.64
CA PRO A 9 7.27 -26.56 -2.59
C PRO A 9 6.96 -25.15 -3.12
N ASP A 10 7.65 -24.70 -4.16
CA ASP A 10 7.42 -23.39 -4.79
C ASP A 10 6.08 -23.36 -5.54
N GLU A 11 5.71 -24.48 -6.19
CA GLU A 11 4.42 -24.61 -6.85
C GLU A 11 3.26 -24.63 -5.85
N LEU A 12 3.42 -25.32 -4.73
CA LEU A 12 2.46 -25.33 -3.61
C LEU A 12 2.32 -23.95 -2.98
N LEU A 13 3.44 -23.20 -2.85
CA LEU A 13 3.43 -21.83 -2.36
C LEU A 13 2.62 -20.92 -3.30
N LEU A 14 2.84 -21.07 -4.61
CA LEU A 14 2.10 -20.30 -5.62
C LEU A 14 0.60 -20.57 -5.57
N GLU A 15 0.19 -21.84 -5.50
CA GLU A 15 -1.23 -22.20 -5.37
C GLU A 15 -1.85 -21.66 -4.08
N ALA A 16 -1.12 -21.73 -2.97
CA ALA A 16 -1.58 -21.19 -1.70
C ALA A 16 -1.75 -19.67 -1.75
N CYS A 17 -0.82 -18.96 -2.42
CA CYS A 17 -0.93 -17.52 -2.67
C CYS A 17 -2.16 -17.17 -3.50
N LYS A 18 -2.43 -17.95 -4.56
CA LYS A 18 -3.61 -17.76 -5.41
C LYS A 18 -4.92 -17.98 -4.64
N ALA A 19 -4.97 -19.01 -3.83
CA ALA A 19 -6.16 -19.36 -3.05
C ALA A 19 -6.34 -18.50 -1.78
N GLY A 20 -5.31 -17.73 -1.38
CA GLY A 20 -5.31 -17.03 -0.09
C GLY A 20 -5.34 -17.98 1.11
N ASP A 21 -4.87 -19.21 0.93
CA ASP A 21 -4.85 -20.23 1.96
C ASP A 21 -3.59 -20.13 2.82
N VAL A 22 -3.71 -19.38 3.92
CA VAL A 22 -2.60 -19.17 4.87
C VAL A 22 -2.03 -20.48 5.43
N LYS A 23 -2.88 -21.50 5.59
CA LYS A 23 -2.43 -22.78 6.14
C LYS A 23 -1.51 -23.50 5.16
N LYS A 24 -1.95 -23.66 3.91
CA LYS A 24 -1.14 -24.25 2.84
C LYS A 24 0.12 -23.43 2.58
N LEU A 25 0.01 -22.09 2.63
CA LEU A 25 1.15 -21.20 2.47
C LEU A 25 2.23 -21.47 3.53
N ARG A 26 1.84 -21.59 4.80
CA ARG A 26 2.78 -21.95 5.88
C ARG A 26 3.35 -23.35 5.73
N GLU A 27 2.56 -24.32 5.27
CA GLU A 27 3.01 -25.68 4.99
C GLU A 27 4.05 -25.68 3.87
N ALA A 28 3.84 -24.93 2.78
CA ALA A 28 4.81 -24.80 1.68
C ALA A 28 6.11 -24.13 2.16
N ILE A 29 6.03 -23.08 2.94
CA ILE A 29 7.21 -22.41 3.53
C ILE A 29 7.97 -23.39 4.44
N ALA A 30 7.27 -24.15 5.28
CA ALA A 30 7.89 -25.15 6.16
C ALA A 30 8.52 -26.31 5.38
N ALA A 31 8.02 -26.61 4.18
CA ALA A 31 8.59 -27.58 3.26
C ALA A 31 9.83 -27.05 2.51
N GLY A 32 10.18 -25.77 2.70
CA GLY A 32 11.38 -25.16 2.14
C GLY A 32 11.16 -24.37 0.85
N ALA A 33 9.92 -23.97 0.58
CA ALA A 33 9.63 -23.07 -0.56
C ALA A 33 10.40 -21.75 -0.45
N ASP A 34 10.90 -21.26 -1.57
CA ASP A 34 11.56 -19.95 -1.65
C ASP A 34 10.50 -18.83 -1.63
N VAL A 35 10.46 -18.06 -0.53
CA VAL A 35 9.50 -16.96 -0.33
C VAL A 35 9.72 -15.79 -1.29
N ASP A 36 10.89 -15.69 -1.91
CA ASP A 36 11.23 -14.70 -2.92
C ASP A 36 11.38 -15.30 -4.33
N ALA A 37 10.96 -16.58 -4.50
CA ALA A 37 10.96 -17.23 -5.80
C ALA A 37 10.29 -16.34 -6.87
N ARG A 38 10.92 -16.27 -8.03
CA ARG A 38 10.33 -15.56 -9.18
C ARG A 38 9.43 -16.52 -9.94
N LEU A 39 8.16 -16.41 -9.66
CA LEU A 39 7.14 -17.26 -10.27
C LEU A 39 6.66 -16.64 -11.58
N THR A 40 6.72 -17.43 -12.66
CA THR A 40 6.14 -17.04 -13.93
C THR A 40 4.68 -17.48 -13.97
N TRP A 41 3.79 -16.56 -14.31
CA TRP A 41 2.37 -16.83 -14.44
C TRP A 41 2.07 -17.35 -15.84
N GLU A 42 1.33 -18.45 -15.97
CA GLU A 42 0.80 -18.84 -17.27
C GLU A 42 0.03 -17.67 -17.88
N TYR A 43 0.37 -17.30 -19.12
CA TYR A 43 -0.19 -16.17 -19.88
C TYR A 43 0.28 -14.76 -19.43
N SER A 44 1.24 -14.62 -18.52
CA SER A 44 1.77 -13.31 -18.13
C SER A 44 3.24 -13.18 -18.51
N TYR A 45 3.58 -12.11 -19.21
CA TYR A 45 4.97 -11.72 -19.48
C TYR A 45 5.66 -11.11 -18.24
N LYS A 46 5.13 -11.40 -17.04
CA LYS A 46 5.59 -10.81 -15.79
C LYS A 46 6.03 -11.90 -14.83
N SER A 47 7.23 -11.76 -14.28
CA SER A 47 7.70 -12.57 -13.17
C SER A 47 7.39 -11.84 -11.86
N ARG A 48 6.70 -12.51 -10.92
CA ARG A 48 6.27 -11.94 -9.65
C ARG A 48 6.79 -12.76 -8.48
N THR A 49 7.10 -12.09 -7.38
CA THR A 49 7.31 -12.80 -6.11
C THR A 49 5.98 -13.21 -5.48
N PRO A 50 5.96 -14.23 -4.58
CA PRO A 50 4.76 -14.62 -3.85
C PRO A 50 4.07 -13.44 -3.16
N LEU A 51 4.85 -12.51 -2.60
CA LEU A 51 4.34 -11.32 -1.95
C LEU A 51 3.57 -10.41 -2.93
N CYS A 52 4.15 -10.11 -4.10
CA CYS A 52 3.46 -9.34 -5.14
C CYS A 52 2.22 -10.07 -5.65
N ALA A 53 2.27 -11.39 -5.77
CA ALA A 53 1.16 -12.20 -6.23
C ALA A 53 -0.05 -12.13 -5.28
N VAL A 54 0.18 -12.22 -3.97
CA VAL A 54 -0.90 -12.12 -2.96
C VAL A 54 -1.52 -10.72 -2.91
N VAL A 55 -0.72 -9.68 -3.08
CA VAL A 55 -1.22 -8.29 -2.99
C VAL A 55 -1.98 -7.89 -4.25
N SER A 56 -1.54 -8.37 -5.43
CA SER A 56 -2.17 -8.01 -6.70
C SER A 56 -3.58 -8.57 -6.83
N ALA A 57 -4.58 -7.69 -6.89
CA ALA A 57 -5.98 -8.07 -7.04
C ALA A 57 -6.40 -8.36 -8.51
N THR A 58 -5.49 -8.16 -9.48
CA THR A 58 -5.87 -8.08 -10.88
C THR A 58 -5.96 -9.41 -11.61
N GLU A 59 -5.36 -10.49 -11.10
CA GLU A 59 -5.24 -11.73 -11.85
C GLU A 59 -5.73 -12.99 -11.10
N VAL A 60 -5.94 -12.93 -9.80
CA VAL A 60 -6.38 -14.08 -9.00
C VAL A 60 -7.49 -13.67 -8.07
N GLU A 61 -8.66 -14.23 -8.30
CA GLU A 61 -9.86 -14.15 -7.47
C GLU A 61 -10.10 -12.79 -6.80
N ARG A 62 -10.81 -11.92 -7.51
CA ARG A 62 -11.30 -10.62 -6.99
C ARG A 62 -12.08 -10.76 -5.67
N ASP A 63 -12.45 -11.97 -5.31
CA ASP A 63 -13.24 -12.30 -4.12
C ASP A 63 -12.40 -12.73 -2.92
N LEU A 64 -11.05 -12.65 -2.99
CA LEU A 64 -10.23 -12.97 -1.82
C LEU A 64 -10.48 -11.93 -0.73
N ALA A 65 -11.01 -12.38 0.40
CA ALA A 65 -11.25 -11.52 1.56
C ALA A 65 -9.96 -10.80 1.97
N GLU A 66 -10.03 -9.50 2.23
CA GLU A 66 -8.87 -8.69 2.65
C GLU A 66 -8.15 -9.30 3.86
N GLU A 67 -8.90 -9.94 4.76
CA GLU A 67 -8.35 -10.62 5.93
C GLU A 67 -7.43 -11.79 5.55
N SER A 68 -7.85 -12.65 4.62
CA SER A 68 -7.04 -13.77 4.13
C SER A 68 -5.78 -13.27 3.43
N ARG A 69 -5.92 -12.26 2.57
CA ARG A 69 -4.80 -11.60 1.89
C ARG A 69 -3.81 -11.02 2.89
N THR A 70 -4.30 -10.28 3.88
CA THR A 70 -3.47 -9.70 4.95
C THR A 70 -2.74 -10.77 5.75
N ALA A 71 -3.40 -11.89 6.04
CA ALA A 71 -2.80 -12.99 6.77
C ALA A 71 -1.69 -13.70 5.95
N CYS A 72 -1.88 -13.87 4.63
CA CYS A 72 -0.85 -14.40 3.74
C CYS A 72 0.35 -13.44 3.63
N VAL A 73 0.11 -12.14 3.44
CA VAL A 73 1.18 -11.11 3.43
C VAL A 73 2.00 -11.16 4.71
N ARG A 74 1.33 -11.22 5.86
CA ARG A 74 2.03 -11.34 7.16
C ARG A 74 2.88 -12.59 7.23
N ALA A 75 2.34 -13.75 6.84
CA ALA A 75 3.07 -15.00 6.89
C ALA A 75 4.31 -15.01 5.97
N LEU A 76 4.23 -14.40 4.79
CA LEU A 76 5.38 -14.23 3.89
C LEU A 76 6.43 -13.29 4.47
N LEU A 77 6.03 -12.15 5.02
CA LEU A 77 6.95 -11.19 5.65
C LEU A 77 7.62 -11.78 6.90
N ASP A 78 6.86 -12.53 7.73
CA ASP A 78 7.41 -13.23 8.90
C ASP A 78 8.43 -14.32 8.50
N ALA A 79 8.27 -14.89 7.31
CA ALA A 79 9.21 -15.85 6.73
C ALA A 79 10.42 -15.19 6.03
N GLY A 80 10.49 -13.86 6.01
CA GLY A 80 11.61 -13.10 5.47
C GLY A 80 11.49 -12.68 4.02
N ALA A 81 10.28 -12.76 3.43
CA ALA A 81 10.05 -12.25 2.08
C ALA A 81 10.42 -10.78 1.95
N SER A 82 11.06 -10.41 0.86
CA SER A 82 11.48 -9.04 0.59
C SER A 82 10.28 -8.11 0.34
N ALA A 83 10.01 -7.19 1.27
CA ALA A 83 8.93 -6.23 1.16
C ALA A 83 9.10 -5.24 -0.01
N SER A 84 10.31 -5.08 -0.52
CA SER A 84 10.63 -4.22 -1.67
C SER A 84 10.84 -5.00 -2.97
N ALA A 85 10.60 -6.32 -2.98
CA ALA A 85 10.71 -7.11 -4.18
C ALA A 85 9.78 -6.56 -5.27
N ALA A 86 10.34 -6.47 -6.47
CA ALA A 86 9.67 -5.87 -7.60
C ALA A 86 9.24 -6.93 -8.62
N VAL A 87 8.15 -6.68 -9.30
CA VAL A 87 7.74 -7.40 -10.50
C VAL A 87 8.71 -7.06 -11.63
N VAL A 88 9.26 -8.04 -12.31
CA VAL A 88 10.09 -7.83 -13.50
C VAL A 88 9.24 -8.10 -14.75
N LEU A 89 9.22 -7.13 -15.64
CA LEU A 89 8.69 -7.33 -16.99
C LEU A 89 9.78 -7.99 -17.84
N TYR A 90 9.41 -8.92 -18.71
CA TYR A 90 10.33 -9.53 -19.68
C TYR A 90 10.59 -8.58 -20.84
N ASP A 91 11.12 -7.40 -20.58
CA ASP A 91 11.80 -6.58 -21.56
C ASP A 91 13.23 -6.41 -21.07
N ASP A 92 14.17 -6.43 -22.01
CA ASP A 92 15.63 -6.39 -21.75
C ASP A 92 16.10 -5.08 -21.08
N GLU A 93 15.20 -4.26 -20.57
CA GLU A 93 15.52 -3.03 -19.87
C GLU A 93 15.29 -3.22 -18.36
N GLU A 94 16.37 -3.06 -17.58
CA GLU A 94 16.36 -2.98 -16.12
C GLU A 94 15.59 -1.72 -15.64
N ARG A 95 14.30 -1.63 -15.94
CA ARG A 95 13.47 -0.51 -15.49
C ARG A 95 12.97 -0.72 -14.06
N PRO A 96 12.85 0.36 -13.29
CA PRO A 96 12.29 0.27 -11.95
C PRO A 96 10.91 -0.37 -12.01
N SER A 97 10.75 -1.38 -11.21
CA SER A 97 9.66 -2.32 -11.34
C SER A 97 8.56 -2.01 -10.35
N TYR A 98 7.37 -2.36 -10.74
CA TYR A 98 6.17 -2.31 -9.93
C TYR A 98 6.31 -3.20 -8.69
N THR A 99 6.08 -2.67 -7.50
CA THR A 99 6.24 -3.40 -6.23
C THR A 99 4.90 -3.73 -5.59
N ALA A 100 4.89 -4.62 -4.59
CA ALA A 100 3.70 -4.91 -3.79
C ALA A 100 3.10 -3.63 -3.16
N MET A 101 3.91 -2.61 -2.86
CA MET A 101 3.44 -1.33 -2.34
C MET A 101 2.60 -0.56 -3.37
N HIS A 102 2.94 -0.63 -4.66
CA HIS A 102 2.14 0.00 -5.72
C HIS A 102 0.76 -0.68 -5.85
N ASP A 103 0.72 -2.03 -5.85
CA ASP A 103 -0.53 -2.78 -5.88
C ASP A 103 -1.42 -2.50 -4.67
N ALA A 104 -0.83 -2.49 -3.46
CA ALA A 104 -1.55 -2.19 -2.23
C ALA A 104 -2.11 -0.76 -2.23
N ALA A 105 -1.35 0.19 -2.72
CA ALA A 105 -1.77 1.59 -2.84
C ALA A 105 -2.85 1.77 -3.92
N TYR A 106 -2.70 1.12 -5.07
CA TYR A 106 -3.69 1.11 -6.16
C TYR A 106 -5.04 0.56 -5.70
N SER A 107 -5.03 -0.48 -4.87
CA SER A 107 -6.23 -1.15 -4.36
C SER A 107 -6.76 -0.58 -3.03
N GLY A 108 -6.06 0.39 -2.41
CA GLY A 108 -6.46 1.00 -1.15
C GLY A 108 -6.35 0.10 0.07
N LEU A 109 -5.44 -0.86 0.06
CA LEU A 109 -5.26 -1.86 1.12
C LEU A 109 -4.42 -1.31 2.28
N ASP A 110 -5.01 -0.45 3.10
CA ASP A 110 -4.33 0.25 4.21
C ASP A 110 -3.55 -0.67 5.13
N THR A 111 -4.14 -1.80 5.50
CA THR A 111 -3.53 -2.78 6.41
C THR A 111 -2.28 -3.39 5.79
N ILE A 112 -2.34 -3.75 4.52
CA ILE A 112 -1.20 -4.31 3.78
C ILE A 112 -0.12 -3.25 3.59
N CYS A 113 -0.47 -2.01 3.25
CA CYS A 113 0.49 -0.91 3.17
C CYS A 113 1.27 -0.73 4.48
N ARG A 114 0.59 -0.83 5.64
CA ARG A 114 1.28 -0.77 6.95
C ARG A 114 2.25 -1.93 7.13
N LEU A 115 1.82 -3.16 6.87
CA LEU A 115 2.68 -4.34 7.00
C LEU A 115 3.92 -4.23 6.12
N LEU A 116 3.77 -3.79 4.88
CA LEU A 116 4.88 -3.59 3.96
C LEU A 116 5.85 -2.51 4.47
N LEU A 117 5.33 -1.37 4.96
CA LEU A 117 6.15 -0.29 5.52
C LEU A 117 6.87 -0.71 6.80
N ASP A 118 6.20 -1.45 7.68
CA ASP A 118 6.78 -1.95 8.92
C ASP A 118 7.87 -3.01 8.63
N ALA A 119 7.77 -3.72 7.50
CA ALA A 119 8.79 -4.63 6.98
C ALA A 119 9.89 -3.93 6.15
N GLY A 120 9.88 -2.60 6.08
CA GLY A 120 10.93 -1.83 5.40
C GLY A 120 10.74 -1.65 3.89
N ALA A 121 9.52 -1.79 3.36
CA ALA A 121 9.26 -1.50 1.96
C ALA A 121 9.64 -0.06 1.59
N ALA A 122 10.25 0.11 0.43
CA ALA A 122 10.61 1.42 -0.07
C ALA A 122 9.35 2.23 -0.42
N LEU A 123 9.24 3.41 0.20
CA LEU A 123 8.02 4.23 0.19
C LEU A 123 7.84 5.05 -1.09
N ASN A 124 8.93 5.49 -1.70
CA ASN A 124 8.94 6.43 -2.83
C ASN A 124 9.50 5.79 -4.10
N THR A 125 9.38 4.46 -4.25
CA THR A 125 9.73 3.78 -5.49
C THR A 125 8.87 4.29 -6.62
N ARG A 126 9.47 4.37 -7.82
CA ARG A 126 8.75 4.72 -9.04
C ARG A 126 8.70 3.48 -9.93
N ASP A 127 7.56 3.25 -10.54
CA ASP A 127 7.41 2.19 -11.52
C ASP A 127 7.86 2.63 -12.93
N PHE A 128 7.60 1.78 -13.92
CA PHE A 128 7.93 2.03 -15.32
C PHE A 128 7.21 3.26 -15.93
N ASP A 129 6.11 3.72 -15.32
CA ASP A 129 5.38 4.94 -15.70
C ASP A 129 5.81 6.17 -14.89
N ASP A 130 6.90 6.05 -14.10
CA ASP A 130 7.40 7.08 -13.19
C ASP A 130 6.39 7.44 -12.08
N THR A 131 5.52 6.49 -11.72
CA THR A 131 4.43 6.66 -10.77
C THR A 131 4.80 6.08 -9.40
N THR A 132 4.52 6.83 -8.33
CA THR A 132 4.75 6.39 -6.94
C THR A 132 3.52 5.73 -6.34
N PRO A 133 3.66 4.91 -5.26
CA PRO A 133 2.52 4.37 -4.53
C PRO A 133 1.54 5.46 -4.04
N LEU A 134 2.06 6.62 -3.61
CA LEU A 134 1.21 7.74 -3.20
C LEU A 134 0.33 8.26 -4.35
N GLN A 135 0.90 8.37 -5.55
CA GLN A 135 0.15 8.82 -6.72
C GLN A 135 -0.92 7.79 -7.13
N TYR A 136 -0.65 6.48 -7.00
CA TYR A 136 -1.67 5.45 -7.19
C TYR A 136 -2.82 5.56 -6.19
N ALA A 137 -2.52 5.68 -4.89
CA ALA A 137 -3.54 5.85 -3.86
C ALA A 137 -4.39 7.11 -4.10
N ALA A 138 -3.73 8.20 -4.45
CA ALA A 138 -4.38 9.48 -4.70
C ALA A 138 -5.25 9.44 -5.97
N GLY A 139 -4.74 8.89 -7.07
CA GLY A 139 -5.44 8.78 -8.35
C GLY A 139 -6.69 7.90 -8.29
N ASN A 140 -6.68 6.87 -7.45
CA ASN A 140 -7.81 5.96 -7.25
C ASN A 140 -8.74 6.38 -6.10
N GLY A 141 -8.51 7.54 -5.47
CA GLY A 141 -9.37 8.05 -4.40
C GLY A 141 -9.24 7.35 -3.05
N HIS A 142 -8.17 6.60 -2.84
CA HIS A 142 -7.90 5.89 -1.59
C HIS A 142 -7.31 6.84 -0.53
N HIS A 143 -8.16 7.72 0.02
CA HIS A 143 -7.75 8.77 0.95
C HIS A 143 -7.01 8.27 2.17
N ARG A 144 -7.47 7.16 2.77
CA ARG A 144 -6.83 6.59 3.97
C ARG A 144 -5.43 6.11 3.67
N THR A 145 -5.25 5.41 2.56
CA THR A 145 -3.94 4.93 2.10
C THR A 145 -3.01 6.10 1.77
N ALA A 146 -3.49 7.12 1.07
CA ALA A 146 -2.70 8.30 0.76
C ALA A 146 -2.25 9.05 2.03
N VAL A 147 -3.15 9.23 3.01
CA VAL A 147 -2.82 9.84 4.31
C VAL A 147 -1.82 8.98 5.08
N LEU A 148 -1.97 7.65 5.05
CA LEU A 148 -1.01 6.72 5.65
C LEU A 148 0.39 6.90 5.04
N LEU A 149 0.52 6.85 3.72
CA LEU A 149 1.79 7.01 3.02
C LEU A 149 2.43 8.36 3.32
N LEU A 150 1.66 9.45 3.25
CA LEU A 150 2.12 10.79 3.60
C LEU A 150 2.59 10.90 5.06
N SER A 151 1.88 10.26 6.00
CA SER A 151 2.27 10.26 7.41
C SER A 151 3.57 9.50 7.67
N ARG A 152 3.92 8.57 6.80
CA ARG A 152 5.16 7.80 6.82
C ARG A 152 6.30 8.46 6.05
N GLY A 153 6.08 9.63 5.45
CA GLY A 153 7.10 10.43 4.75
C GLY A 153 7.12 10.27 3.24
N ALA A 154 6.03 9.79 2.64
CA ALA A 154 5.91 9.80 1.17
C ALA A 154 6.05 11.23 0.64
N VAL A 155 6.80 11.38 -0.44
CA VAL A 155 7.02 12.66 -1.11
C VAL A 155 5.81 12.96 -1.97
N ALA A 156 5.18 14.12 -1.70
CA ALA A 156 4.08 14.62 -2.50
C ALA A 156 4.64 15.44 -3.67
N GLU A 157 4.88 14.78 -4.78
CA GLU A 157 5.28 15.45 -6.03
C GLU A 157 4.09 15.50 -6.99
N GLU A 158 4.01 16.56 -7.77
CA GLU A 158 3.07 16.64 -8.89
C GLU A 158 3.49 15.60 -9.94
N GLY A 159 2.57 14.73 -10.31
CA GLY A 159 2.81 13.65 -11.25
C GLY A 159 1.84 13.61 -12.40
N LYS A 160 2.11 12.72 -13.32
CA LYS A 160 1.32 12.44 -14.53
C LYS A 160 -0.19 12.24 -14.27
N TYR A 161 -0.55 11.82 -13.05
CA TYR A 161 -1.92 11.50 -12.65
C TYR A 161 -2.62 12.58 -11.83
N ASP A 162 -2.01 13.74 -11.61
CA ASP A 162 -2.62 14.82 -10.83
C ASP A 162 -3.95 15.31 -11.40
N GLN A 163 -4.13 15.21 -12.71
CA GLN A 163 -5.39 15.52 -13.37
C GLN A 163 -6.52 14.53 -13.10
N PHE A 164 -6.18 13.30 -12.62
CA PHE A 164 -7.14 12.26 -12.28
C PHE A 164 -7.36 12.12 -10.77
N LEU A 165 -6.75 13.00 -9.98
CA LEU A 165 -6.89 12.95 -8.53
C LEU A 165 -8.35 13.16 -8.12
N GLN A 166 -8.93 12.15 -7.49
CA GLN A 166 -10.25 12.27 -6.86
C GLN A 166 -10.22 13.11 -5.57
N PHE A 167 -9.03 13.53 -5.16
CA PHE A 167 -8.86 14.59 -4.16
C PHE A 167 -9.22 15.96 -4.75
N SER A 168 -9.44 16.94 -3.88
CA SER A 168 -9.56 18.33 -4.32
C SER A 168 -8.38 18.70 -5.22
N PRO A 169 -8.62 19.34 -6.37
CA PRO A 169 -7.55 19.74 -7.27
C PRO A 169 -6.41 20.44 -6.52
N GLY A 170 -5.17 20.05 -6.81
CA GLY A 170 -3.98 20.60 -6.16
C GLY A 170 -3.79 20.17 -4.71
N TYR A 171 -4.34 19.02 -4.26
CA TYR A 171 -4.12 18.51 -2.91
C TYR A 171 -2.63 18.21 -2.66
N LEU A 172 -1.99 17.46 -3.54
CA LEU A 172 -0.56 17.15 -3.44
C LEU A 172 0.29 18.42 -3.55
N SER A 173 -0.01 19.31 -4.48
CA SER A 173 0.68 20.61 -4.61
C SER A 173 0.56 21.49 -3.36
N ARG A 174 -0.53 21.36 -2.60
CA ARG A 174 -0.65 22.06 -1.31
C ARG A 174 0.24 21.47 -0.23
N ILE A 175 0.42 20.13 -0.25
CA ILE A 175 1.34 19.44 0.66
C ILE A 175 2.78 19.77 0.31
N GLU A 176 3.14 19.74 -0.96
CA GLU A 176 4.45 20.09 -1.47
C GLU A 176 4.82 21.53 -1.09
N ARG A 177 3.94 22.50 -1.34
CA ARG A 177 4.13 23.92 -0.92
C ARG A 177 4.26 24.11 0.58
N ALA A 178 3.67 23.23 1.38
CA ALA A 178 3.87 23.22 2.83
C ALA A 178 5.21 22.64 3.26
N GLY A 179 5.95 22.01 2.34
CA GLY A 179 7.25 21.37 2.56
C GLY A 179 7.16 19.99 3.21
N SER A 180 6.04 19.63 3.80
CA SER A 180 5.75 18.29 4.32
C SER A 180 4.28 18.12 4.66
N PHE A 181 3.82 16.88 4.73
CA PHE A 181 2.45 16.57 5.15
C PHE A 181 2.16 17.05 6.59
N ALA A 182 3.13 16.92 7.49
CA ALA A 182 2.98 17.40 8.87
C ALA A 182 2.78 18.92 8.94
N ASN A 183 3.53 19.69 8.15
CA ASN A 183 3.36 21.12 8.04
C ASN A 183 2.01 21.51 7.42
N TYR A 184 1.59 20.78 6.38
CA TYR A 184 0.27 20.96 5.76
C TYR A 184 -0.84 20.73 6.79
N GLN A 185 -0.81 19.63 7.54
CA GLN A 185 -1.78 19.35 8.61
C GLN A 185 -1.79 20.45 9.66
N LYS A 186 -0.60 20.92 10.11
CA LYS A 186 -0.48 22.02 11.06
C LYS A 186 -1.12 23.31 10.54
N GLN A 187 -0.91 23.64 9.27
CA GLN A 187 -1.54 24.81 8.62
C GLN A 187 -3.05 24.67 8.53
N GLN A 188 -3.57 23.52 8.11
CA GLN A 188 -5.01 23.27 8.03
C GLN A 188 -5.66 23.34 9.42
N ARG A 189 -5.02 22.74 10.43
CA ARG A 189 -5.49 22.82 11.83
C ARG A 189 -5.53 24.26 12.34
N ALA A 190 -4.51 25.05 12.05
CA ALA A 190 -4.48 26.47 12.43
C ALA A 190 -5.62 27.25 11.76
N LYS A 191 -5.89 27.01 10.47
CA LYS A 191 -7.01 27.63 9.75
C LYS A 191 -8.37 27.26 10.35
N LEU A 192 -8.58 25.97 10.67
CA LEU A 192 -9.80 25.48 11.32
C LEU A 192 -9.98 26.11 12.71
N MET A 193 -8.91 26.18 13.49
CA MET A 193 -8.93 26.86 14.80
C MET A 193 -9.33 28.33 14.66
N ALA A 194 -8.71 29.08 13.75
CA ALA A 194 -9.03 30.49 13.53
C ALA A 194 -10.50 30.70 13.10
N MET A 195 -11.05 29.76 12.32
CA MET A 195 -12.42 29.84 11.81
C MET A 195 -13.48 29.42 12.85
N LEU A 196 -13.21 28.36 13.61
CA LEU A 196 -14.18 27.72 14.50
C LEU A 196 -14.10 28.20 15.95
N ALA A 197 -12.91 28.51 16.46
CA ALA A 197 -12.73 28.94 17.84
C ALA A 197 -13.62 30.15 18.23
N PRO A 198 -13.74 31.22 17.41
CA PRO A 198 -14.63 32.32 17.74
C PRO A 198 -16.11 31.94 17.80
N LYS A 199 -16.51 30.93 17.00
CA LYS A 199 -17.90 30.46 16.94
C LYS A 199 -18.27 29.51 18.05
N MET A 200 -17.28 28.81 18.62
CA MET A 200 -17.47 27.78 19.62
C MET A 200 -17.10 28.24 21.05
N SER A 201 -16.43 29.36 21.18
CA SER A 201 -15.93 29.87 22.47
C SER A 201 -17.00 30.13 23.53
N HIS A 202 -18.25 30.36 23.10
CA HIS A 202 -19.40 30.54 23.99
C HIS A 202 -20.17 29.23 24.25
N LEU A 203 -19.82 28.15 23.55
CA LEU A 203 -20.48 26.85 23.67
C LEU A 203 -19.61 25.83 24.43
N LEU A 204 -18.30 25.92 24.28
CA LEU A 204 -17.34 24.94 24.81
C LEU A 204 -16.10 25.65 25.40
N PRO A 205 -15.52 25.13 26.49
CA PRO A 205 -14.22 25.54 26.99
C PRO A 205 -13.13 25.42 25.92
N PRO A 206 -12.09 26.27 25.93
CA PRO A 206 -11.01 26.27 24.91
C PRO A 206 -10.34 24.93 24.72
N GLU A 207 -10.19 24.15 25.80
CA GLU A 207 -9.57 22.82 25.77
C GLU A 207 -10.41 21.85 24.96
N LEU A 208 -11.73 21.87 25.12
CA LEU A 208 -12.66 21.01 24.37
C LEU A 208 -12.78 21.44 22.91
N VAL A 209 -12.72 22.73 22.60
CA VAL A 209 -12.65 23.22 21.22
C VAL A 209 -11.43 22.64 20.50
N SER A 210 -10.26 22.64 21.18
CA SER A 210 -9.05 22.05 20.64
C SER A 210 -9.18 20.55 20.37
N HIS A 211 -9.80 19.79 21.30
CA HIS A 211 -10.03 18.35 21.14
C HIS A 211 -11.01 18.04 19.99
N VAL A 212 -12.09 18.77 19.89
CA VAL A 212 -13.08 18.60 18.80
C VAL A 212 -12.42 18.84 17.44
N ILE A 213 -11.64 19.91 17.29
CA ILE A 213 -10.96 20.22 16.03
C ILE A 213 -9.89 19.16 15.70
N THR A 214 -9.20 18.64 16.72
CA THR A 214 -8.24 17.55 16.53
C THR A 214 -8.94 16.27 16.06
N PHE A 215 -10.05 15.91 16.69
CA PHE A 215 -10.85 14.75 16.32
C PHE A 215 -11.38 14.85 14.87
N TRP A 216 -11.91 16.01 14.49
CA TRP A 216 -12.42 16.25 13.15
C TRP A 216 -11.32 16.30 12.10
N GLY A 217 -10.13 16.81 12.45
CA GLY A 217 -8.97 16.79 11.57
C GLY A 217 -8.47 15.38 11.21
N HIS A 218 -8.79 14.36 12.03
CA HIS A 218 -8.47 12.95 11.75
C HIS A 218 -9.51 12.25 10.86
N LEU A 219 -10.73 12.79 10.75
CA LEU A 219 -11.81 12.17 9.99
C LEU A 219 -11.79 12.49 8.49
N GLY A 220 -10.84 13.29 8.03
CA GLY A 220 -10.70 13.68 6.62
C GLY A 220 -11.95 14.43 6.12
N TRP A 221 -11.85 15.71 6.00
CA TRP A 221 -12.89 16.49 5.34
C TRP A 221 -12.80 16.31 3.82
N ASN A 222 -13.86 15.77 3.25
CA ASN A 222 -14.18 15.93 1.84
C ASN A 222 -14.80 17.33 1.59
#